data_881010034bafe8e4458b2e21dc5595f8
#
_entry.id   881010034bafe8e4458b2e21dc5595f8
#
_cell.length_a   1.000
_cell.length_b   1.000
_cell.length_c   1.000
_cell.angle_alpha   90.00
_cell.angle_beta   90.00
_cell.angle_gamma   90.00
#
_symmetry.space_group_name_H-M   'P 1'
#
loop_
_entity.id
_entity.type
_entity.pdbx_description
1 polymer ?
#
loop_
_entity_poly.entity_id
_entity_poly.type
_entity_poly.pdbx_seq_one_letter_code
_entity_poly.pdbx_strand_id
1 'polypeptide(L)'
;MAIDYDGGLTCSMGVADLDRSIAWYQDVLGMTLLYRVDEIAWCELSSPVARVNVGLGVREDRPGGAGGSILTFGVTDIEAAKAELDRHNVRQDGPIRDIPGMVRLLTFFDPDDNALMFYQDLSEAHG
;
A
#
# COMPACT_ATOMS: atom_id res chain seq x y z
N MET A 1 -16.31 -6.45 -25.14
CA MET A 1 -15.87 -5.19 -24.54
C MET A 1 -14.96 -4.43 -25.50
N ALA A 2 -15.06 -3.12 -25.52
CA ALA A 2 -14.29 -2.32 -26.48
C ALA A 2 -12.81 -2.18 -26.12
N ILE A 3 -12.44 -2.38 -24.86
CA ILE A 3 -11.06 -2.26 -24.38
C ILE A 3 -10.54 -3.64 -24.01
N ASP A 4 -9.37 -3.97 -24.56
CA ASP A 4 -8.73 -5.25 -24.31
C ASP A 4 -7.58 -5.04 -23.30
N TYR A 5 -7.84 -5.30 -22.04
CA TYR A 5 -6.86 -5.10 -20.95
C TYR A 5 -5.85 -6.25 -20.91
N ASP A 6 -4.63 -5.93 -20.50
CA ASP A 6 -3.57 -6.94 -20.37
C ASP A 6 -3.55 -7.63 -19.00
N GLY A 7 -4.45 -7.24 -18.11
CA GLY A 7 -4.56 -7.84 -16.78
C GLY A 7 -3.61 -7.25 -15.74
N GLY A 8 -2.83 -6.24 -16.09
CA GLY A 8 -1.95 -5.58 -15.14
C GLY A 8 -2.55 -4.30 -14.58
N LEU A 9 -2.12 -3.92 -13.40
CA LEU A 9 -2.51 -2.67 -12.77
C LEU A 9 -1.32 -2.14 -11.98
N THR A 10 -1.03 -0.84 -12.16
CA THR A 10 -0.02 -0.16 -11.36
C THR A 10 -0.66 1.05 -10.70
N CYS A 11 -0.56 1.11 -9.37
CA CYS A 11 -1.02 2.27 -8.63
C CYS A 11 0.20 3.10 -8.25
N SER A 12 0.15 4.41 -8.50
CA SER A 12 1.29 5.27 -8.21
C SER A 12 0.96 6.29 -7.13
N MET A 13 1.99 6.66 -6.35
CA MET A 13 1.85 7.62 -5.26
C MET A 13 3.01 8.59 -5.28
N GLY A 14 2.78 9.82 -4.80
CA GLY A 14 3.83 10.80 -4.66
C GLY A 14 4.60 10.58 -3.37
N VAL A 15 5.92 10.63 -3.45
CA VAL A 15 6.81 10.49 -2.29
C VAL A 15 7.88 11.57 -2.36
N ALA A 16 8.52 11.84 -1.22
CA ALA A 16 9.56 12.86 -1.14
C ALA A 16 10.95 12.32 -1.47
N ASP A 17 11.21 11.04 -1.15
CA ASP A 17 12.54 10.45 -1.24
C ASP A 17 12.42 9.00 -1.68
N LEU A 18 12.91 8.68 -2.87
CA LEU A 18 12.80 7.31 -3.40
C LEU A 18 13.54 6.30 -2.54
N ASP A 19 14.77 6.62 -2.11
CA ASP A 19 15.55 5.64 -1.32
C ASP A 19 14.84 5.25 -0.04
N ARG A 20 14.33 6.25 0.69
CA ARG A 20 13.61 6.02 1.93
C ARG A 20 12.33 5.22 1.68
N SER A 21 11.59 5.60 0.64
CA SER A 21 10.31 4.95 0.33
C SER A 21 10.50 3.52 -0.14
N ILE A 22 11.48 3.28 -1.00
CA ILE A 22 11.77 1.92 -1.47
C ILE A 22 12.09 1.02 -0.27
N ALA A 23 12.97 1.47 0.63
CA ALA A 23 13.33 0.70 1.82
C ALA A 23 12.09 0.39 2.66
N TRP A 24 11.24 1.37 2.88
CA TRP A 24 10.03 1.18 3.68
C TRP A 24 9.07 0.15 3.04
N TYR A 25 8.79 0.30 1.74
CA TYR A 25 7.86 -0.62 1.07
C TYR A 25 8.41 -2.04 1.01
N GLN A 26 9.72 -2.20 0.87
CA GLN A 26 10.35 -3.52 0.91
C GLN A 26 10.33 -4.11 2.31
N ASP A 27 10.73 -3.35 3.32
CA ASP A 27 10.92 -3.88 4.68
C ASP A 27 9.61 -4.07 5.41
N VAL A 28 8.65 -3.18 5.22
CA VAL A 28 7.36 -3.24 5.93
C VAL A 28 6.35 -4.08 5.18
N LEU A 29 6.18 -3.85 3.87
CA LEU A 29 5.11 -4.48 3.10
C LEU A 29 5.58 -5.65 2.24
N GLY A 30 6.87 -5.95 2.21
CA GLY A 30 7.39 -7.10 1.46
C GLY A 30 7.34 -6.93 -0.04
N MET A 31 7.36 -5.71 -0.53
CA MET A 31 7.38 -5.46 -1.96
C MET A 31 8.79 -5.63 -2.52
N THR A 32 8.90 -5.82 -3.82
CA THR A 32 10.18 -6.02 -4.50
C THR A 32 10.37 -4.95 -5.56
N LEU A 33 11.52 -4.27 -5.52
CA LEU A 33 11.85 -3.28 -6.53
C LEU A 33 12.03 -3.94 -7.88
N LEU A 34 11.26 -3.49 -8.88
CA LEU A 34 11.36 -4.00 -10.25
C LEU A 34 12.37 -3.20 -11.06
N TYR A 35 12.28 -1.88 -11.01
CA TYR A 35 13.21 -1.01 -11.70
C TYR A 35 13.11 0.40 -11.15
N ARG A 36 14.12 1.21 -11.46
CA ARG A 36 14.23 2.59 -11.03
C ARG A 36 14.76 3.45 -12.16
N VAL A 37 14.16 4.62 -12.37
CA VAL A 37 14.59 5.57 -13.39
C VAL A 37 14.83 6.91 -12.71
N ASP A 38 16.10 7.18 -12.37
CA ASP A 38 16.44 8.37 -11.58
C ASP A 38 16.20 9.68 -12.35
N GLU A 39 16.32 9.66 -13.67
CA GLU A 39 16.12 10.85 -14.49
C GLU A 39 14.72 11.45 -14.35
N ILE A 40 13.74 10.61 -14.07
CA ILE A 40 12.36 11.08 -13.87
C ILE A 40 11.90 10.84 -12.43
N ALA A 41 12.82 10.51 -11.53
CA ALA A 41 12.55 10.28 -10.11
C ALA A 41 11.38 9.30 -9.91
N TRP A 42 11.48 8.14 -10.54
CA TRP A 42 10.42 7.13 -10.57
C TRP A 42 10.99 5.76 -10.23
N CYS A 43 10.19 4.96 -9.56
CA CYS A 43 10.47 3.53 -9.44
C CYS A 43 9.17 2.74 -9.46
N GLU A 44 9.28 1.45 -9.67
CA GLU A 44 8.13 0.56 -9.63
C GLU A 44 8.47 -0.67 -8.81
N LEU A 45 7.52 -1.07 -7.97
CA LEU A 45 7.67 -2.20 -7.07
C LEU A 45 6.58 -3.22 -7.39
N SER A 46 6.92 -4.50 -7.35
CA SER A 46 5.90 -5.54 -7.40
C SER A 46 5.29 -5.69 -6.02
N SER A 47 3.96 -5.75 -5.95
CA SER A 47 3.28 -5.96 -4.68
C SER A 47 3.24 -7.45 -4.35
N PRO A 48 3.01 -7.81 -3.07
CA PRO A 48 2.86 -9.21 -2.71
C PRO A 48 1.54 -9.83 -3.16
N VAL A 49 0.63 -9.02 -3.71
CA VAL A 49 -0.60 -9.55 -4.29
C VAL A 49 -0.41 -9.76 -5.78
N ALA A 50 -1.12 -10.73 -6.35
CA ALA A 50 -0.92 -11.12 -7.73
C ALA A 50 -1.23 -9.98 -8.69
N ARG A 51 -0.27 -9.66 -9.55
CA ARG A 51 -0.45 -8.80 -10.73
C ARG A 51 -0.85 -7.37 -10.42
N VAL A 52 -0.49 -6.86 -9.25
CA VAL A 52 -0.67 -5.45 -8.90
C VAL A 52 0.66 -4.88 -8.48
N ASN A 53 1.09 -3.83 -9.16
CA ASN A 53 2.35 -3.14 -8.87
C ASN A 53 2.09 -1.78 -8.24
N VAL A 54 3.09 -1.26 -7.53
CA VAL A 54 3.04 0.06 -6.91
C VAL A 54 4.14 0.92 -7.51
N GLY A 55 3.75 2.09 -8.01
CA GLY A 55 4.69 3.05 -8.55
C GLY A 55 4.88 4.21 -7.58
N LEU A 56 6.12 4.63 -7.39
CA LEU A 56 6.45 5.78 -6.56
C LEU A 56 7.14 6.83 -7.42
N GLY A 57 6.61 8.05 -7.41
CA GLY A 57 7.18 9.16 -8.12
C GLY A 57 7.40 10.33 -7.18
N VAL A 58 8.53 11.02 -7.30
CA VAL A 58 8.79 12.17 -6.46
C VAL A 58 7.93 13.35 -6.93
N ARG A 59 7.18 13.91 -6.01
CA ARG A 59 6.36 15.10 -6.24
C ARG A 59 6.74 16.15 -5.22
N GLU A 60 7.46 17.15 -5.66
CA GLU A 60 7.93 18.21 -4.76
C GLU A 60 6.80 19.12 -4.28
N ASP A 61 5.79 19.34 -5.13
CA ASP A 61 4.67 20.21 -4.82
C ASP A 61 3.58 19.51 -3.99
N ARG A 62 3.50 18.19 -4.06
CA ARG A 62 2.48 17.40 -3.34
C ARG A 62 3.03 16.03 -2.99
N PRO A 63 3.89 15.93 -1.95
CA PRO A 63 4.56 14.64 -1.62
C PRO A 63 3.59 13.74 -0.96
N GLY A 64 2.54 13.57 -0.86
CA GLY A 64 1.71 12.55 -0.25
C GLY A 64 0.67 13.10 0.68
N GLY A 65 -0.24 12.27 1.10
CA GLY A 65 -1.27 12.58 2.10
C GLY A 65 -2.40 13.47 1.62
N ALA A 66 -2.26 14.15 0.49
CA ALA A 66 -3.18 15.19 0.06
C ALA A 66 -4.16 14.71 -1.01
N GLY A 67 -4.79 13.59 -0.78
CA GLY A 67 -5.76 13.06 -1.72
C GLY A 67 -5.12 12.07 -2.68
N GLY A 68 -5.94 11.35 -3.39
CA GLY A 68 -5.52 10.28 -4.26
C GLY A 68 -6.09 8.95 -3.80
N SER A 69 -5.68 7.89 -4.44
CA SER A 69 -6.19 6.55 -4.13
C SER A 69 -5.58 6.03 -2.84
N ILE A 70 -6.35 5.23 -2.11
CA ILE A 70 -5.87 4.49 -0.95
C ILE A 70 -5.70 3.04 -1.38
N LEU A 71 -4.47 2.52 -1.27
CA LEU A 71 -4.23 1.11 -1.53
C LEU A 71 -4.74 0.30 -0.35
N THR A 72 -5.66 -0.62 -0.60
CA THR A 72 -6.26 -1.44 0.44
C THR A 72 -5.95 -2.91 0.16
N PHE A 73 -5.23 -3.55 1.08
CA PHE A 73 -4.78 -4.93 0.90
C PHE A 73 -5.59 -5.86 1.79
N GLY A 74 -6.05 -6.96 1.21
CA GLY A 74 -6.70 -8.03 1.98
C GLY A 74 -5.66 -8.86 2.73
N VAL A 75 -5.92 -9.13 4.02
CA VAL A 75 -5.04 -9.97 4.84
C VAL A 75 -5.88 -11.06 5.49
N THR A 76 -5.22 -12.17 5.80
CA THR A 76 -5.93 -13.30 6.42
C THR A 76 -6.10 -13.13 7.93
N ASP A 77 -5.21 -12.36 8.57
CA ASP A 77 -5.24 -12.11 10.02
C ASP A 77 -4.77 -10.68 10.26
N ILE A 78 -5.73 -9.78 10.47
CA ILE A 78 -5.42 -8.37 10.59
C ILE A 78 -4.69 -8.05 11.90
N GLU A 79 -4.86 -8.86 12.94
CA GLU A 79 -4.13 -8.64 14.18
C GLU A 79 -2.65 -8.99 14.02
N ALA A 80 -2.34 -10.05 13.29
CA ALA A 80 -0.96 -10.38 12.95
C ALA A 80 -0.35 -9.31 12.06
N ALA A 81 -1.11 -8.80 11.10
CA ALA A 81 -0.65 -7.71 10.23
C ALA A 81 -0.36 -6.44 11.05
N LYS A 82 -1.24 -6.11 12.00
CA LYS A 82 -1.02 -4.97 12.89
C LYS A 82 0.25 -5.14 13.72
N ALA A 83 0.48 -6.35 14.25
CA ALA A 83 1.68 -6.63 15.04
C ALA A 83 2.95 -6.40 14.19
N GLU A 84 2.90 -6.73 12.91
CA GLU A 84 4.02 -6.48 12.00
C GLU A 84 4.24 -5.00 11.79
N LEU A 85 3.17 -4.21 11.63
CA LEU A 85 3.29 -2.75 11.55
C LEU A 85 3.88 -2.17 12.83
N ASP A 86 3.45 -2.67 13.99
CA ASP A 86 3.96 -2.22 15.29
C ASP A 86 5.46 -2.52 15.41
N ARG A 87 5.89 -3.67 14.92
CA ARG A 87 7.31 -4.06 14.95
C ARG A 87 8.18 -3.09 14.14
N HIS A 88 7.63 -2.52 13.08
CA HIS A 88 8.33 -1.54 12.24
C HIS A 88 8.04 -0.09 12.63
N ASN A 89 7.34 0.14 13.75
CA ASN A 89 6.99 1.48 14.23
C ASN A 89 6.21 2.30 13.19
N VAL A 90 5.31 1.64 12.47
CA VAL A 90 4.48 2.29 11.45
C VAL A 90 3.37 3.08 12.12
N ARG A 91 3.17 4.33 11.72
CA ARG A 91 2.09 5.17 12.22
C ARG A 91 0.74 4.64 11.72
N GLN A 92 -0.23 4.56 12.60
CA GLN A 92 -1.56 4.03 12.31
C GLN A 92 -2.62 5.02 12.76
N ASP A 93 -3.79 4.97 12.10
CA ASP A 93 -4.93 5.82 12.44
C ASP A 93 -5.87 5.04 13.36
N GLY A 94 -5.55 5.05 14.66
CA GLY A 94 -6.38 4.40 15.66
C GLY A 94 -6.24 2.88 15.67
N PRO A 95 -7.11 2.22 16.44
CA PRO A 95 -7.11 0.76 16.53
C PRO A 95 -7.81 0.14 15.32
N ILE A 96 -7.74 -1.18 15.25
CA ILE A 96 -8.52 -1.94 14.26
C ILE A 96 -10.01 -1.62 14.47
N ARG A 97 -10.70 -1.29 13.38
CA ARG A 97 -12.14 -1.02 13.41
C ARG A 97 -12.89 -2.21 12.89
N ASP A 98 -13.93 -2.59 13.62
CA ASP A 98 -14.75 -3.75 13.25
C ASP A 98 -16.10 -3.30 12.69
N ILE A 99 -16.45 -3.83 11.53
CA ILE A 99 -17.81 -3.75 11.00
C ILE A 99 -18.35 -5.18 11.14
N PRO A 100 -19.17 -5.44 12.17
CA PRO A 100 -19.54 -6.82 12.53
C PRO A 100 -20.16 -7.59 11.36
N GLY A 101 -19.69 -8.81 11.15
CA GLY A 101 -20.20 -9.68 10.10
C GLY A 101 -19.74 -9.32 8.70
N MET A 102 -18.96 -8.25 8.53
CA MET A 102 -18.52 -7.79 7.22
C MET A 102 -17.00 -7.76 7.10
N VAL A 103 -16.34 -6.88 7.85
CA VAL A 103 -14.92 -6.62 7.61
C VAL A 103 -14.28 -5.98 8.85
N ARG A 104 -12.98 -6.21 9.01
CA ARG A 104 -12.15 -5.49 9.95
C ARG A 104 -11.17 -4.63 9.16
N LEU A 105 -10.92 -3.40 9.62
CA LEU A 105 -10.15 -2.40 8.88
C LEU A 105 -9.06 -1.79 9.76
N LEU A 106 -7.91 -1.48 9.14
CA LEU A 106 -6.83 -0.77 9.80
C LEU A 106 -6.18 0.17 8.80
N THR A 107 -6.12 1.45 9.15
CA THR A 107 -5.44 2.46 8.32
C THR A 107 -4.06 2.74 8.88
N PHE A 108 -3.07 2.81 8.00
CA PHE A 108 -1.69 3.15 8.38
C PHE A 108 -1.07 4.04 7.31
N PHE A 109 0.12 4.55 7.59
CA PHE A 109 0.73 5.57 6.74
C PHE A 109 2.17 5.21 6.40
N ASP A 110 2.56 5.54 5.15
CA ASP A 110 3.94 5.43 4.75
C ASP A 110 4.75 6.65 5.27
N PRO A 111 6.07 6.71 5.03
CA PRO A 111 6.87 7.84 5.54
C PRO A 111 6.46 9.22 5.01
N ASP A 112 5.73 9.29 3.92
CA ASP A 112 5.23 10.54 3.34
C ASP A 112 3.76 10.80 3.63
N ASP A 113 3.19 10.09 4.63
CA ASP A 113 1.80 10.23 5.04
C ASP A 113 0.79 9.80 3.98
N ASN A 114 1.20 8.99 3.02
CA ASN A 114 0.24 8.32 2.15
C ASN A 114 -0.53 7.29 2.96
N ALA A 115 -1.85 7.35 2.90
CA ALA A 115 -2.69 6.40 3.64
C ALA A 115 -2.77 5.07 2.88
N LEU A 116 -2.63 3.98 3.62
CA LEU A 116 -2.85 2.63 3.14
C LEU A 116 -3.78 1.94 4.13
N MET A 117 -4.39 0.83 3.70
CA MET A 117 -5.29 0.10 4.59
C MET A 117 -5.06 -1.40 4.46
N PHE A 118 -5.28 -2.10 5.57
CA PHE A 118 -5.52 -3.53 5.57
C PHE A 118 -7.00 -3.79 5.81
N TYR A 119 -7.51 -4.87 5.21
CA TYR A 119 -8.83 -5.37 5.55
C TYR A 119 -8.78 -6.89 5.74
N GLN A 120 -9.60 -7.38 6.65
CA GLN A 120 -9.84 -8.80 6.82
C GLN A 120 -11.32 -9.04 6.61
N ASP A 121 -11.64 -9.86 5.62
CA ASP A 121 -13.02 -10.18 5.27
C ASP A 121 -13.59 -11.14 6.29
N LEU A 122 -14.70 -10.77 6.91
CA LEU A 122 -15.42 -11.62 7.85
C LEU A 122 -16.61 -12.32 7.21
N SER A 123 -16.89 -12.02 5.94
CA SER A 123 -18.03 -12.60 5.24
C SER A 123 -17.68 -13.99 4.74
N GLU A 124 -18.54 -14.99 4.99
CA GLU A 124 -18.34 -16.33 4.47
C GLU A 124 -18.45 -16.39 2.95
N ALA A 125 -19.09 -15.39 2.33
CA ALA A 125 -19.23 -15.34 0.88
C ALA A 125 -17.90 -15.16 0.15
N HIS A 126 -16.88 -14.65 0.84
CA HIS A 126 -15.56 -14.40 0.25
C HIS A 126 -14.48 -15.31 0.79
N GLY A 127 -14.85 -16.20 1.65
CA GLY A 127 -13.97 -17.04 2.44
C GLY A 127 -13.06 -17.99 1.72
#